data_a57f889cfb1fa90aecc146240af1ad75
#
_entry.id   a57f889cfb1fa90aecc146240af1ad75
#
_cell.length_a   1.000
_cell.length_b   1.000
_cell.length_c   1.000
_cell.angle_alpha   90.00
_cell.angle_beta   90.00
_cell.angle_gamma   90.00
#
_symmetry.space_group_name_H-M   'P 1'
#
loop_
_entity.id
_entity.type
_entity.pdbx_description
1 polymer ?
#
loop_
_entity_poly.entity_id
_entity_poly.type
_entity_poly.pdbx_seq_one_letter_code
_entity_poly.pdbx_strand_id
1 'polypeptide(L)'
;QGAFIEHEHMLQKLGADTIELRKAGDLQKDFDGLILPGGESTVQGKLLHDLDMFEPLKEKICSGMPVLATCAAMILLASDIAGQEESYFGTLPMTVRRNAYGRQLGSFHTTANANGIGEISMTFIRAPYVESVHADAAGEKPEVLSVVQDRIVGVKYHNQMAFAFHPELDQDTKIHETFLGMIHK
;
A
#
# COMPACT_ATOMS: atom_id res chain seq x y z
N GLN A 1 -6.70 -1.45 11.75
CA GLN A 1 -8.00 -1.29 11.13
C GLN A 1 -7.94 -1.72 9.67
N GLY A 2 -9.00 -2.34 9.13
CA GLY A 2 -9.08 -2.81 7.76
C GLY A 2 -8.78 -4.30 7.61
N ALA A 3 -8.42 -4.74 6.40
CA ALA A 3 -8.23 -6.14 6.01
C ALA A 3 -6.86 -6.70 6.47
N PHE A 4 -6.52 -6.57 7.75
CA PHE A 4 -5.21 -6.98 8.25
C PHE A 4 -5.10 -8.50 8.48
N ILE A 5 -6.18 -9.16 8.88
CA ILE A 5 -6.21 -10.61 9.15
C ILE A 5 -5.90 -11.41 7.89
N GLU A 6 -6.43 -10.97 6.75
CA GLU A 6 -6.19 -11.60 5.46
C GLU A 6 -4.72 -11.51 5.07
N HIS A 7 -4.07 -10.36 5.30
CA HIS A 7 -2.63 -10.21 5.12
C HIS A 7 -1.82 -11.13 6.05
N GLU A 8 -2.20 -11.24 7.33
CA GLU A 8 -1.56 -12.15 8.28
C GLU A 8 -1.65 -13.60 7.81
N HIS A 9 -2.82 -14.06 7.38
CA HIS A 9 -2.99 -15.40 6.85
C HIS A 9 -2.09 -15.67 5.62
N MET A 10 -1.97 -14.68 4.71
CA MET A 10 -1.09 -14.81 3.56
C MET A 10 0.38 -14.92 3.97
N LEU A 11 0.84 -14.07 4.88
CA LEU A 11 2.22 -14.10 5.36
C LEU A 11 2.54 -15.38 6.13
N GLN A 12 1.64 -15.85 7.00
CA GLN A 12 1.78 -17.10 7.75
C GLN A 12 1.87 -18.31 6.79
N LYS A 13 1.06 -18.32 5.73
CA LYS A 13 1.13 -19.34 4.68
C LYS A 13 2.49 -19.36 3.98
N LEU A 14 3.16 -18.21 3.90
CA LEU A 14 4.50 -18.05 3.33
C LEU A 14 5.63 -18.25 4.36
N GLY A 15 5.29 -18.60 5.61
CA GLY A 15 6.26 -18.90 6.66
C GLY A 15 6.82 -17.67 7.39
N ALA A 16 6.20 -16.51 7.24
CA ALA A 16 6.59 -15.30 7.96
C ALA A 16 5.82 -15.15 9.27
N ASP A 17 6.49 -14.67 10.30
CA ASP A 17 5.86 -14.27 11.56
C ASP A 17 5.22 -12.88 11.40
N THR A 18 4.12 -12.67 12.11
CA THR A 18 3.37 -11.41 12.05
C THR A 18 3.12 -10.84 13.43
N ILE A 19 3.14 -9.53 13.53
CA ILE A 19 2.72 -8.79 14.72
C ILE A 19 1.75 -7.69 14.33
N GLU A 20 0.73 -7.50 15.14
CA GLU A 20 -0.17 -6.37 14.98
C GLU A 20 0.36 -5.15 15.73
N LEU A 21 0.35 -4.00 15.05
CA LEU A 21 0.67 -2.69 15.62
C LEU A 21 -0.64 -1.94 15.93
N ARG A 22 -1.02 -1.91 17.20
CA ARG A 22 -2.29 -1.33 17.66
C ARG A 22 -2.12 -0.04 18.48
N LYS A 23 -0.92 0.22 18.97
CA LYS A 23 -0.57 1.38 19.81
C LYS A 23 0.92 1.70 19.72
N ALA A 24 1.32 2.90 20.10
CA ALA A 24 2.72 3.35 20.04
C ALA A 24 3.71 2.36 20.69
N GLY A 25 3.34 1.73 21.80
CA GLY A 25 4.21 0.74 22.47
C GLY A 25 4.55 -0.50 21.62
N ASP A 26 3.70 -0.84 20.64
CA ASP A 26 3.98 -1.97 19.76
C ASP A 26 5.11 -1.68 18.77
N LEU A 27 5.40 -0.39 18.51
CA LEU A 27 6.51 0.05 17.65
C LEU A 27 7.90 -0.19 18.25
N GLN A 28 7.96 -0.55 19.54
CA GLN A 28 9.20 -0.96 20.23
C GLN A 28 9.59 -2.41 19.94
N LYS A 29 8.69 -3.21 19.36
CA LYS A 29 9.00 -4.57 18.91
C LYS A 29 9.86 -4.50 17.65
N ASP A 30 10.73 -5.49 17.48
CA ASP A 30 11.49 -5.64 16.24
C ASP A 30 10.58 -6.19 15.14
N PHE A 31 10.62 -5.58 13.96
CA PHE A 31 9.98 -6.05 12.74
C PHE A 31 10.73 -5.55 11.51
N ASP A 32 10.77 -6.36 10.47
CA ASP A 32 11.62 -6.17 9.29
C ASP A 32 10.87 -5.55 8.11
N GLY A 33 9.57 -5.46 8.19
CA GLY A 33 8.72 -4.87 7.15
C GLY A 33 7.36 -4.46 7.69
N LEU A 34 6.67 -3.60 6.96
CA LEU A 34 5.39 -3.01 7.34
C LEU A 34 4.33 -3.27 6.27
N ILE A 35 3.19 -3.83 6.67
CA ILE A 35 1.99 -3.84 5.83
C ILE A 35 1.00 -2.80 6.34
N LEU A 36 0.59 -1.92 5.45
CA LEU A 36 -0.50 -0.97 5.66
C LEU A 36 -1.74 -1.50 4.91
N PRO A 37 -2.74 -2.05 5.60
CA PRO A 37 -3.87 -2.71 4.96
C PRO A 37 -4.87 -1.71 4.37
N GLY A 38 -5.71 -2.19 3.48
CA GLY A 38 -6.88 -1.49 3.01
C GLY A 38 -7.86 -1.17 4.15
N GLY A 39 -8.73 -0.19 3.92
CA GLY A 39 -9.70 0.27 4.91
C GLY A 39 -10.28 1.63 4.50
N GLU A 40 -10.33 2.58 5.43
CA GLU A 40 -10.73 3.96 5.17
C GLU A 40 -9.58 4.91 5.55
N SER A 41 -9.01 5.59 4.56
CA SER A 41 -7.76 6.35 4.74
C SER A 41 -7.88 7.53 5.71
N THR A 42 -9.04 8.20 5.78
CA THR A 42 -9.26 9.31 6.73
C THR A 42 -9.28 8.79 8.17
N VAL A 43 -9.95 7.66 8.41
CA VAL A 43 -9.99 7.02 9.72
C VAL A 43 -8.61 6.46 10.10
N GLN A 44 -7.92 5.83 9.16
CA GLN A 44 -6.55 5.31 9.39
C GLN A 44 -5.59 6.45 9.73
N GLY A 45 -5.60 7.55 8.95
CA GLY A 45 -4.77 8.72 9.22
C GLY A 45 -5.04 9.33 10.59
N LYS A 46 -6.33 9.51 10.94
CA LYS A 46 -6.72 9.99 12.27
C LYS A 46 -6.22 9.07 13.38
N LEU A 47 -6.44 7.76 13.27
CA LEU A 47 -6.01 6.80 14.28
C LEU A 47 -4.49 6.77 14.46
N LEU A 48 -3.72 6.91 13.39
CA LEU A 48 -2.26 6.97 13.47
C LEU A 48 -1.80 8.16 14.32
N HIS A 49 -2.46 9.32 14.19
CA HIS A 49 -2.17 10.49 15.03
C HIS A 49 -2.68 10.30 16.47
N ASP A 50 -3.92 9.86 16.65
CA ASP A 50 -4.54 9.68 17.98
C ASP A 50 -3.77 8.65 18.85
N LEU A 51 -3.07 7.72 18.22
CA LEU A 51 -2.30 6.65 18.88
C LEU A 51 -0.78 6.94 18.94
N ASP A 52 -0.34 8.15 18.58
CA ASP A 52 1.07 8.56 18.53
C ASP A 52 1.96 7.63 17.67
N MET A 53 1.40 7.06 16.61
CA MET A 53 2.08 6.12 15.71
C MET A 53 2.54 6.77 14.40
N PHE A 54 2.02 7.94 14.05
CA PHE A 54 2.22 8.55 12.73
C PHE A 54 3.69 8.90 12.47
N GLU A 55 4.29 9.72 13.31
CA GLU A 55 5.69 10.16 13.13
C GLU A 55 6.68 8.98 13.23
N PRO A 56 6.60 8.09 14.23
CA PRO A 56 7.50 6.94 14.28
C PRO A 56 7.41 6.01 13.07
N LEU A 57 6.22 5.79 12.52
CA LEU A 57 6.06 4.99 11.30
C LEU A 57 6.62 5.72 10.07
N LYS A 58 6.35 7.01 9.95
CA LYS A 58 6.91 7.84 8.88
C LYS A 58 8.44 7.80 8.88
N GLU A 59 9.07 7.93 10.03
CA GLU A 59 10.53 7.82 10.17
C GLU A 59 11.05 6.46 9.72
N LYS A 60 10.38 5.37 10.12
CA LYS A 60 10.75 4.01 9.69
C LYS A 60 10.62 3.84 8.17
N ILE A 61 9.55 4.34 7.56
CA ILE A 61 9.34 4.30 6.11
C ILE A 61 10.45 5.10 5.39
N CYS A 62 10.70 6.33 5.83
CA CYS A 62 11.75 7.19 5.26
C CYS A 62 13.16 6.62 5.44
N SER A 63 13.41 5.85 6.50
CA SER A 63 14.70 5.18 6.71
C SER A 63 14.87 3.89 5.90
N GLY A 64 13.91 3.56 5.03
CA GLY A 64 14.05 2.46 4.06
C GLY A 64 13.40 1.15 4.49
N MET A 65 12.53 1.15 5.52
CA MET A 65 11.75 -0.04 5.87
C MET A 65 10.91 -0.50 4.68
N PRO A 66 10.93 -1.81 4.33
CA PRO A 66 10.05 -2.36 3.32
C PRO A 66 8.57 -2.17 3.67
N VAL A 67 7.79 -1.63 2.73
CA VAL A 67 6.35 -1.35 2.91
C VAL A 67 5.53 -1.97 1.79
N LEU A 68 4.46 -2.64 2.18
CA LEU A 68 3.36 -3.03 1.29
C LEU A 68 2.10 -2.27 1.70
N ALA A 69 1.54 -1.45 0.81
CA ALA A 69 0.30 -0.71 1.04
C ALA A 69 -0.78 -1.15 0.05
N THR A 70 -2.00 -1.39 0.54
CA THR A 70 -3.12 -1.83 -0.29
C THR A 70 -4.33 -0.92 -0.15
N CYS A 71 -5.01 -0.65 -1.26
CA CYS A 71 -6.23 0.14 -1.36
C CYS A 71 -6.11 1.51 -0.63
N ALA A 72 -6.81 1.71 0.49
CA ALA A 72 -6.76 2.96 1.26
C ALA A 72 -5.35 3.33 1.73
N ALA A 73 -4.49 2.36 2.00
CA ALA A 73 -3.11 2.61 2.43
C ALA A 73 -2.23 3.18 1.30
N MET A 74 -2.55 2.91 0.04
CA MET A 74 -1.91 3.61 -1.10
C MET A 74 -2.09 5.13 -0.97
N ILE A 75 -3.27 5.58 -0.50
CA ILE A 75 -3.57 6.99 -0.27
C ILE A 75 -2.71 7.56 0.86
N LEU A 76 -2.44 6.75 1.92
CA LEU A 76 -1.60 7.19 3.03
C LEU A 76 -0.14 7.47 2.61
N LEU A 77 0.38 6.72 1.64
CA LEU A 77 1.75 6.89 1.16
C LEU A 77 1.90 8.04 0.13
N ALA A 78 0.84 8.38 -0.60
CA ALA A 78 0.88 9.36 -1.67
C ALA A 78 1.33 10.75 -1.18
N SER A 79 2.22 11.39 -1.95
CA SER A 79 2.62 12.78 -1.71
C SER A 79 1.47 13.75 -1.97
N ASP A 80 0.58 13.42 -2.92
CA ASP A 80 -0.55 14.26 -3.30
C ASP A 80 -1.84 13.46 -3.42
N ILE A 81 -2.93 14.06 -2.96
CA ILE A 81 -4.27 13.49 -3.07
C ILE A 81 -5.14 14.46 -3.87
N ALA A 82 -5.64 14.02 -5.01
CA ALA A 82 -6.43 14.86 -5.91
C ALA A 82 -7.64 15.47 -5.19
N GLY A 83 -7.71 16.81 -5.21
CA GLY A 83 -8.78 17.58 -4.55
C GLY A 83 -8.61 17.77 -3.03
N GLN A 84 -7.42 17.50 -2.48
CA GLN A 84 -7.07 17.77 -1.09
C GLN A 84 -5.77 18.58 -1.02
N GLU A 85 -5.64 19.44 -0.02
CA GLU A 85 -4.42 20.23 0.22
C GLU A 85 -3.39 19.46 1.04
N GLU A 86 -3.84 18.52 1.87
CA GLU A 86 -2.98 17.75 2.77
C GLU A 86 -2.89 16.29 2.36
N SER A 87 -1.71 15.72 2.48
CA SER A 87 -1.43 14.29 2.39
C SER A 87 -1.17 13.72 3.79
N TYR A 88 -0.98 12.39 3.86
CA TYR A 88 -0.61 11.72 5.12
C TYR A 88 0.91 11.54 5.21
N PHE A 89 1.44 10.33 5.07
CA PHE A 89 2.90 10.10 5.12
C PHE A 89 3.65 10.83 4.01
N GLY A 90 3.09 10.89 2.80
CA GLY A 90 3.66 11.64 1.69
C GLY A 90 5.01 11.10 1.21
N THR A 91 5.29 9.81 1.40
CA THR A 91 6.60 9.21 1.14
C THR A 91 6.76 8.64 -0.26
N LEU A 92 5.67 8.58 -1.05
CA LEU A 92 5.65 8.03 -2.39
C LEU A 92 5.25 9.11 -3.40
N PRO A 93 6.17 9.55 -4.31
CA PRO A 93 5.93 10.68 -5.23
C PRO A 93 4.87 10.36 -6.30
N MET A 94 3.62 10.44 -5.92
CA MET A 94 2.47 10.20 -6.79
C MET A 94 1.26 11.03 -6.36
N THR A 95 0.40 11.33 -7.34
CA THR A 95 -0.94 11.86 -7.09
C THR A 95 -1.96 10.73 -7.17
N VAL A 96 -2.74 10.54 -6.11
CA VAL A 96 -3.81 9.54 -6.09
C VAL A 96 -5.19 10.19 -6.15
N ARG A 97 -6.13 9.50 -6.78
CA ARG A 97 -7.55 9.86 -6.79
C ARG A 97 -8.36 8.81 -6.06
N ARG A 98 -9.17 9.26 -5.09
CA ARG A 98 -10.09 8.41 -4.31
C ARG A 98 -11.31 8.00 -5.12
N ASN A 99 -11.93 6.86 -4.75
CA ASN A 99 -13.23 6.40 -5.25
C ASN A 99 -13.37 6.47 -6.78
N ALA A 100 -12.39 6.01 -7.48
CA ALA A 100 -12.19 6.26 -8.89
C ALA A 100 -13.16 5.54 -9.83
N TYR A 101 -13.79 4.47 -9.39
CA TYR A 101 -14.59 3.59 -10.24
C TYR A 101 -16.10 3.85 -10.15
N GLY A 102 -16.52 4.94 -9.44
CA GLY A 102 -17.92 5.34 -9.34
C GLY A 102 -18.80 4.32 -8.59
N ARG A 103 -20.10 4.64 -8.44
CA ARG A 103 -21.04 3.79 -7.70
C ARG A 103 -21.40 2.49 -8.43
N GLN A 104 -21.31 2.46 -9.75
CA GLN A 104 -21.72 1.31 -10.58
C GLN A 104 -20.65 0.23 -10.76
N LEU A 105 -19.35 0.57 -10.60
CA LEU A 105 -18.23 -0.36 -10.69
C LEU A 105 -17.46 -0.41 -9.37
N GLY A 106 -18.20 -0.35 -8.25
CA GLY A 106 -17.62 -0.27 -6.91
C GLY A 106 -16.72 -1.46 -6.52
N SER A 107 -16.91 -2.60 -7.18
CA SER A 107 -16.10 -3.81 -6.96
C SER A 107 -16.04 -4.64 -8.22
N PHE A 108 -14.86 -5.13 -8.58
CA PHE A 108 -14.66 -6.07 -9.69
C PHE A 108 -13.38 -6.87 -9.45
N HIS A 109 -13.29 -7.98 -10.18
CA HIS A 109 -12.11 -8.85 -10.18
C HIS A 109 -11.57 -8.94 -11.61
N THR A 110 -10.25 -8.97 -11.75
CA THR A 110 -9.57 -9.17 -13.01
C THR A 110 -8.21 -9.84 -12.81
N THR A 111 -7.59 -10.23 -13.90
CA THR A 111 -6.20 -10.69 -13.94
C THR A 111 -5.43 -9.77 -14.87
N ALA A 112 -4.28 -9.29 -14.45
CA ALA A 112 -3.41 -8.45 -15.25
C ALA A 112 -1.93 -8.66 -14.90
N ASN A 113 -1.05 -8.23 -15.80
CA ASN A 113 0.38 -8.29 -15.55
C ASN A 113 0.84 -7.18 -14.62
N ALA A 114 1.70 -7.54 -13.66
CA ALA A 114 2.48 -6.60 -12.86
C ALA A 114 3.96 -6.75 -13.21
N ASN A 115 4.59 -5.65 -13.60
CA ASN A 115 5.99 -5.62 -14.04
C ASN A 115 6.92 -6.20 -12.95
N GLY A 116 7.79 -7.12 -13.34
CA GLY A 116 8.71 -7.81 -12.43
C GLY A 116 8.08 -8.86 -11.51
N ILE A 117 6.73 -9.03 -11.54
CA ILE A 117 5.99 -9.99 -10.70
C ILE A 117 5.30 -11.05 -11.56
N GLY A 118 4.78 -10.64 -12.73
CA GLY A 118 4.04 -11.50 -13.66
C GLY A 118 2.53 -11.29 -13.59
N GLU A 119 1.78 -12.24 -14.17
CA GLU A 119 0.33 -12.18 -14.14
C GLU A 119 -0.20 -12.46 -12.73
N ILE A 120 -1.05 -11.58 -12.23
CA ILE A 120 -1.62 -11.63 -10.88
C ILE A 120 -3.12 -11.39 -10.89
N SER A 121 -3.78 -11.95 -9.89
CA SER A 121 -5.19 -11.75 -9.58
C SER A 121 -5.38 -10.42 -8.85
N MET A 122 -6.40 -9.65 -9.22
CA MET A 122 -6.62 -8.32 -8.67
C MET A 122 -8.09 -8.12 -8.30
N THR A 123 -8.38 -8.05 -7.01
CA THR A 123 -9.71 -7.75 -6.47
C THR A 123 -9.79 -6.28 -6.08
N PHE A 124 -10.66 -5.53 -6.75
CA PHE A 124 -10.91 -4.11 -6.51
C PHE A 124 -12.20 -3.91 -5.71
N ILE A 125 -12.13 -3.08 -4.65
CA ILE A 125 -13.29 -2.69 -3.84
C ILE A 125 -13.22 -1.19 -3.57
N ARG A 126 -14.05 -0.41 -4.27
CA ARG A 126 -14.07 1.07 -4.18
C ARG A 126 -12.67 1.69 -4.23
N ALA A 127 -11.85 1.13 -5.11
CA ALA A 127 -10.42 1.38 -5.15
C ALA A 127 -10.06 2.82 -5.54
N PRO A 128 -8.93 3.35 -5.04
CA PRO A 128 -8.28 4.51 -5.64
C PRO A 128 -7.60 4.13 -6.96
N TYR A 129 -7.00 5.10 -7.63
CA TYR A 129 -5.97 4.87 -8.65
C TYR A 129 -4.92 5.97 -8.58
N VAL A 130 -3.74 5.69 -9.13
CA VAL A 130 -2.69 6.71 -9.29
C VAL A 130 -2.99 7.50 -10.55
N GLU A 131 -3.24 8.80 -10.40
CA GLU A 131 -3.48 9.71 -11.52
C GLU A 131 -2.18 10.03 -12.25
N SER A 132 -1.09 10.21 -11.51
CA SER A 132 0.25 10.44 -12.05
C SER A 132 1.35 10.04 -11.05
N VAL A 133 2.51 9.66 -11.58
CA VAL A 133 3.77 9.56 -10.83
C VAL A 133 4.67 10.72 -11.24
N HIS A 134 5.41 11.27 -10.28
CA HIS A 134 6.30 12.40 -10.52
C HIS A 134 7.68 12.17 -9.88
N ALA A 135 8.65 12.97 -10.29
CA ALA A 135 9.99 12.89 -9.74
C ALA A 135 10.04 13.48 -8.34
N ASP A 136 10.81 12.87 -7.47
CA ASP A 136 11.21 13.46 -6.20
C ASP A 136 12.28 14.57 -6.39
N ALA A 137 12.80 15.10 -5.28
CA ALA A 137 13.85 16.13 -5.31
C ALA A 137 15.18 15.64 -5.94
N ALA A 138 15.42 14.34 -5.96
CA ALA A 138 16.59 13.73 -6.59
C ALA A 138 16.36 13.41 -8.08
N GLY A 139 15.13 13.59 -8.58
CA GLY A 139 14.74 13.27 -9.95
C GLY A 139 14.30 11.82 -10.15
N GLU A 140 14.16 11.04 -9.08
CA GLU A 140 13.72 9.65 -9.15
C GLU A 140 12.20 9.56 -9.17
N LYS A 141 11.67 8.61 -9.94
CA LYS A 141 10.22 8.40 -10.10
C LYS A 141 9.82 7.01 -9.66
N PRO A 142 8.60 6.85 -9.11
CA PRO A 142 8.04 5.52 -8.91
C PRO A 142 7.96 4.73 -10.22
N GLU A 143 8.30 3.46 -10.15
CA GLU A 143 8.06 2.50 -11.21
C GLU A 143 6.57 2.15 -11.25
N VAL A 144 5.95 2.20 -12.42
CA VAL A 144 4.59 1.71 -12.64
C VAL A 144 4.64 0.19 -12.80
N LEU A 145 4.07 -0.53 -11.85
CA LEU A 145 4.02 -1.99 -11.87
C LEU A 145 2.84 -2.52 -12.67
N SER A 146 1.67 -1.91 -12.56
CA SER A 146 0.47 -2.40 -13.23
C SER A 146 -0.50 -1.30 -13.64
N VAL A 147 -1.16 -1.55 -14.77
CA VAL A 147 -2.21 -0.67 -15.33
C VAL A 147 -3.43 -1.53 -15.66
N VAL A 148 -4.61 -1.09 -15.24
CA VAL A 148 -5.88 -1.74 -15.52
C VAL A 148 -6.88 -0.67 -15.97
N GLN A 149 -7.54 -0.87 -17.13
CA GLN A 149 -8.50 0.09 -17.71
C GLN A 149 -7.91 1.52 -17.81
N ASP A 150 -6.70 1.64 -18.37
CA ASP A 150 -5.93 2.88 -18.53
C ASP A 150 -5.63 3.64 -17.22
N ARG A 151 -5.70 2.97 -16.06
CA ARG A 151 -5.39 3.53 -14.74
C ARG A 151 -4.23 2.80 -14.12
N ILE A 152 -3.29 3.55 -13.55
CA ILE A 152 -2.19 2.99 -12.78
C ILE A 152 -2.75 2.48 -11.45
N VAL A 153 -2.57 1.17 -11.20
CA VAL A 153 -3.11 0.48 -10.04
C VAL A 153 -2.04 -0.19 -9.17
N GLY A 154 -0.79 -0.13 -9.58
CA GLY A 154 0.34 -0.64 -8.82
C GLY A 154 1.60 0.17 -9.12
N VAL A 155 2.32 0.55 -8.08
CA VAL A 155 3.58 1.30 -8.17
C VAL A 155 4.59 0.79 -7.15
N LYS A 156 5.88 1.00 -7.46
CA LYS A 156 6.99 0.74 -6.56
C LYS A 156 7.91 1.94 -6.53
N TYR A 157 8.39 2.29 -5.34
CA TYR A 157 9.36 3.35 -5.14
C TYR A 157 10.28 2.99 -3.98
N HIS A 158 11.56 2.79 -4.27
CA HIS A 158 12.53 2.24 -3.31
C HIS A 158 12.00 0.95 -2.66
N ASN A 159 11.87 0.95 -1.34
CA ASN A 159 11.35 -0.16 -0.55
C ASN A 159 9.82 -0.10 -0.30
N GLN A 160 9.08 0.72 -1.06
CA GLN A 160 7.63 0.84 -0.93
C GLN A 160 6.94 0.27 -2.17
N MET A 161 5.98 -0.62 -1.96
CA MET A 161 5.02 -1.06 -2.98
C MET A 161 3.62 -0.64 -2.56
N ALA A 162 2.86 -0.07 -3.50
CA ALA A 162 1.49 0.34 -3.27
C ALA A 162 0.57 -0.15 -4.39
N PHE A 163 -0.53 -0.78 -4.01
CA PHE A 163 -1.53 -1.34 -4.93
C PHE A 163 -2.92 -0.81 -4.61
N ALA A 164 -3.68 -0.49 -5.65
CA ALA A 164 -5.07 -0.02 -5.52
C ALA A 164 -6.06 -1.12 -5.16
N PHE A 165 -5.70 -2.37 -5.42
CA PHE A 165 -6.52 -3.57 -5.20
C PHE A 165 -6.12 -4.29 -3.90
N HIS A 166 -6.83 -5.38 -3.60
CA HIS A 166 -6.70 -6.20 -2.41
C HIS A 166 -6.07 -7.56 -2.75
N PRO A 167 -4.73 -7.70 -2.81
CA PRO A 167 -4.09 -8.99 -3.09
C PRO A 167 -4.31 -10.00 -1.96
N GLU A 168 -4.63 -9.54 -0.76
CA GLU A 168 -4.91 -10.37 0.40
C GLU A 168 -6.24 -11.14 0.31
N LEU A 169 -7.14 -10.72 -0.58
CA LEU A 169 -8.44 -11.38 -0.79
C LEU A 169 -8.38 -12.49 -1.86
N ASP A 170 -7.30 -12.54 -2.60
CA ASP A 170 -7.06 -13.55 -3.62
C ASP A 170 -6.22 -14.72 -3.08
N GLN A 171 -6.15 -15.82 -3.83
CA GLN A 171 -5.27 -16.94 -3.47
C GLN A 171 -3.83 -16.78 -4.01
N ASP A 172 -3.60 -15.76 -4.82
CA ASP A 172 -2.30 -15.46 -5.43
C ASP A 172 -1.36 -14.82 -4.41
N THR A 173 -0.26 -15.48 -4.12
CA THR A 173 0.72 -15.07 -3.10
C THR A 173 1.83 -14.15 -3.63
N LYS A 174 1.93 -13.96 -4.95
CA LYS A 174 3.07 -13.30 -5.60
C LYS A 174 3.40 -11.90 -5.08
N ILE A 175 2.38 -11.11 -4.73
CA ILE A 175 2.60 -9.77 -4.16
C ILE A 175 3.26 -9.89 -2.77
N HIS A 176 2.76 -10.79 -1.92
CA HIS A 176 3.32 -11.01 -0.58
C HIS A 176 4.72 -11.66 -0.65
N GLU A 177 4.94 -12.59 -1.58
CA GLU A 177 6.27 -13.16 -1.85
C GLU A 177 7.26 -12.07 -2.30
N THR A 178 6.83 -11.18 -3.19
CA THR A 178 7.64 -10.05 -3.66
C THR A 178 7.98 -9.11 -2.50
N PHE A 179 7.02 -8.83 -1.62
CA PHE A 179 7.23 -8.03 -0.43
C PHE A 179 8.23 -8.69 0.53
N LEU A 180 8.08 -9.98 0.84
CA LEU A 180 9.04 -10.73 1.66
C LEU A 180 10.44 -10.74 1.04
N GLY A 181 10.53 -10.83 -0.28
CA GLY A 181 11.80 -10.71 -1.00
C GLY A 181 12.48 -9.34 -0.88
N MET A 182 11.75 -8.27 -0.50
CA MET A 182 12.35 -6.96 -0.20
C MET A 182 12.96 -6.92 1.20
N ILE A 183 12.44 -7.71 2.14
CA ILE A 183 12.94 -7.79 3.52
C ILE A 183 14.30 -8.49 3.59
N HIS A 184 14.51 -9.50 2.76
CA HIS A 184 15.69 -10.36 2.77
C HIS A 184 16.86 -9.87 1.90
N LYS A 185 16.79 -8.63 1.43
CA LYS A 185 17.89 -7.99 0.69
C LYS A 185 18.72 -7.11 1.61
#